data_4e9c3f68744aa4909f18f67660a52c40
#
_entry.id   4e9c3f68744aa4909f18f67660a52c40
#
_cell.length_a   1.000
_cell.length_b   1.000
_cell.length_c   1.000
_cell.angle_alpha   90.00
_cell.angle_beta   90.00
_cell.angle_gamma   90.00
#
_symmetry.space_group_name_H-M   'P 1'
#
loop_
_entity.id
_entity.type
_entity.pdbx_description
1 polymer ?
#
loop_
_entity_poly.entity_id
_entity_poly.type
_entity_poly.pdbx_seq_one_letter_code
_entity_poly.pdbx_strand_id
1 'polypeptide(L)'
;RDEAAKPWHFTLEEPSDGWNGEDYNHNWKTALGGFGSKGGFEKDVRTPWTTNDIWLRQQFDYDGSSFAEAYLAMHYDNATEVYLNGQLIWKSEPKAWNDAYAPFDVTAGVRKSLKKGRNTIAVHCHQDTGGQFIDLALLLKTSR
;
A
#
# COMPACT_ATOMS: atom_id res chain seq x y z
N ARG A 1 16.09 -3.28 0.96
CA ARG A 1 16.74 -4.43 0.34
C ARG A 1 15.82 -5.05 -0.68
N ASP A 2 16.42 -5.57 -1.73
CA ASP A 2 15.64 -6.08 -2.85
C ASP A 2 14.81 -7.30 -2.47
N GLU A 3 15.33 -8.14 -1.59
CA GLU A 3 14.58 -9.32 -1.15
C GLU A 3 13.34 -8.97 -0.36
N ALA A 4 13.25 -7.75 0.14
CA ALA A 4 12.05 -7.28 0.85
C ALA A 4 11.05 -6.65 -0.10
N ALA A 5 11.44 -6.36 -1.33
CA ALA A 5 10.54 -5.74 -2.30
C ALA A 5 9.57 -6.77 -2.84
N LYS A 6 8.33 -6.35 -3.02
CA LYS A 6 7.26 -7.22 -3.51
C LYS A 6 6.63 -6.63 -4.75
N PRO A 7 6.17 -7.49 -5.68
CA PRO A 7 5.46 -6.98 -6.86
C PRO A 7 4.07 -6.51 -6.49
N TRP A 8 3.69 -5.41 -7.12
CA TRP A 8 2.35 -4.85 -7.04
C TRP A 8 1.77 -4.76 -8.43
N HIS A 9 0.46 -4.95 -8.54
CA HIS A 9 -0.27 -4.51 -9.73
C HIS A 9 -0.54 -3.04 -9.57
N PHE A 10 -0.35 -2.25 -10.64
CA PHE A 10 -0.55 -0.81 -10.54
C PHE A 10 -1.16 -0.24 -11.81
N THR A 11 -1.84 0.89 -11.67
CA THR A 11 -2.30 1.69 -12.78
C THR A 11 -2.15 3.16 -12.42
N LEU A 12 -1.96 3.99 -13.45
CA LEU A 12 -1.84 5.44 -13.30
C LEU A 12 -3.12 6.15 -13.71
N GLU A 13 -4.13 5.41 -14.17
CA GLU A 13 -5.42 5.95 -14.57
C GLU A 13 -6.47 5.53 -13.54
N GLU A 14 -7.38 6.44 -13.25
CA GLU A 14 -8.42 6.18 -12.26
C GLU A 14 -9.20 4.92 -12.61
N PRO A 15 -9.21 3.92 -11.74
CA PRO A 15 -9.88 2.67 -12.02
C PRO A 15 -11.38 2.77 -11.79
N SER A 16 -12.11 1.80 -12.32
CA SER A 16 -13.54 1.69 -12.08
C SER A 16 -13.84 1.25 -10.65
N ASP A 17 -15.09 1.37 -10.25
CA ASP A 17 -15.54 0.98 -8.91
C ASP A 17 -15.19 -0.47 -8.63
N GLY A 18 -14.88 -0.76 -7.38
CA GLY A 18 -14.51 -2.09 -6.94
C GLY A 18 -13.02 -2.38 -6.98
N TRP A 19 -12.22 -1.44 -7.44
CA TRP A 19 -10.77 -1.65 -7.61
C TRP A 19 -10.07 -2.02 -6.30
N ASN A 20 -10.62 -1.59 -5.17
CA ASN A 20 -10.01 -1.83 -3.85
C ASN A 20 -10.51 -3.11 -3.18
N GLY A 21 -11.41 -3.86 -3.84
CA GLY A 21 -11.99 -5.08 -3.29
C GLY A 21 -11.34 -6.34 -3.83
N GLU A 22 -11.92 -7.47 -3.47
CA GLU A 22 -11.30 -8.77 -3.73
C GLU A 22 -11.46 -9.24 -5.17
N ASP A 23 -12.65 -9.07 -5.75
CA ASP A 23 -13.02 -9.66 -7.04
C ASP A 23 -13.02 -8.60 -8.12
N TYR A 24 -11.85 -8.09 -8.43
CA TYR A 24 -11.73 -7.02 -9.41
C TYR A 24 -10.93 -7.52 -10.63
N ASN A 25 -11.56 -7.50 -11.78
CA ASN A 25 -10.89 -7.84 -13.04
C ASN A 25 -10.13 -6.65 -13.57
N HIS A 26 -8.86 -6.85 -13.90
CA HIS A 26 -8.03 -5.78 -14.42
C HIS A 26 -6.89 -6.34 -15.26
N ASN A 27 -6.28 -5.44 -16.03
CA ASN A 27 -5.07 -5.72 -16.79
C ASN A 27 -3.93 -4.79 -16.38
N TRP A 28 -3.88 -4.45 -15.09
CA TRP A 28 -2.84 -3.54 -14.58
C TRP A 28 -1.46 -4.13 -14.78
N LYS A 29 -0.47 -3.26 -14.89
CA LYS A 29 0.92 -3.67 -14.98
C LYS A 29 1.41 -4.15 -13.62
N THR A 30 2.53 -4.86 -13.63
CA THR A 30 3.15 -5.38 -12.42
C THR A 30 4.56 -4.81 -12.31
N ALA A 31 4.92 -4.33 -11.12
CA ALA A 31 6.27 -3.83 -10.85
C ALA A 31 6.55 -3.88 -9.36
N LEU A 32 7.81 -3.75 -9.00
CA LEU A 32 8.24 -3.77 -7.60
C LEU A 32 7.98 -2.43 -6.93
N GLY A 33 7.42 -2.46 -5.71
CA GLY A 33 7.41 -1.28 -4.85
C GLY A 33 8.84 -0.96 -4.40
N GLY A 34 9.21 0.25 -4.14
CA GLY A 34 8.62 1.55 -4.04
C GLY A 34 8.51 2.31 -5.35
N PHE A 35 7.41 2.93 -5.45
CA PHE A 35 7.07 3.74 -6.62
C PHE A 35 7.32 5.21 -6.30
N GLY A 36 8.02 5.90 -7.19
CA GLY A 36 8.29 7.31 -6.92
C GLY A 36 9.11 7.99 -7.99
N SER A 37 9.42 9.26 -7.73
CA SER A 37 10.23 10.06 -8.62
C SER A 37 11.57 10.37 -7.96
N LYS A 38 12.48 10.96 -8.76
CA LYS A 38 13.84 11.24 -8.30
C LYS A 38 13.95 12.49 -7.44
N GLY A 39 12.89 13.01 -6.89
CA GLY A 39 12.90 14.30 -6.21
C GLY A 39 13.28 14.27 -4.75
N GLY A 40 13.94 13.25 -4.23
CA GLY A 40 14.35 13.24 -2.82
C GLY A 40 14.43 11.86 -2.19
N PHE A 41 13.86 10.86 -2.85
CA PHE A 41 13.85 9.51 -2.30
C PHE A 41 14.47 8.51 -3.26
N GLU A 42 15.46 8.95 -4.03
CA GLU A 42 16.04 8.13 -5.12
C GLU A 42 16.50 6.76 -4.67
N LYS A 43 17.06 6.68 -3.48
CA LYS A 43 17.61 5.41 -3.00
C LYS A 43 16.53 4.38 -2.70
N ASP A 44 15.29 4.82 -2.50
CA ASP A 44 14.18 3.93 -2.19
C ASP A 44 13.32 3.60 -3.41
N VAL A 45 13.50 4.34 -4.52
CA VAL A 45 12.70 4.16 -5.72
C VAL A 45 13.17 2.93 -6.49
N ARG A 46 12.25 1.99 -6.72
CA ARG A 46 12.50 0.84 -7.59
C ARG A 46 11.76 0.95 -8.91
N THR A 47 10.59 1.60 -8.89
CA THR A 47 9.76 1.78 -10.08
C THR A 47 9.39 3.25 -10.21
N PRO A 48 9.67 3.87 -11.38
CA PRO A 48 9.33 5.30 -11.56
C PRO A 48 7.82 5.52 -11.52
N TRP A 49 7.43 6.58 -10.83
CA TRP A 49 6.06 7.08 -10.81
C TRP A 49 6.14 8.60 -10.77
N THR A 50 5.61 9.25 -11.82
CA THR A 50 5.74 10.70 -11.99
C THR A 50 4.41 11.39 -12.32
N THR A 51 3.30 10.66 -12.30
CA THR A 51 1.96 11.24 -12.51
C THR A 51 1.35 11.64 -11.18
N ASN A 52 0.16 12.27 -11.22
CA ASN A 52 -0.47 12.76 -9.99
C ASN A 52 -0.99 11.66 -9.10
N ASP A 53 -1.40 10.54 -9.68
CA ASP A 53 -2.03 9.47 -8.90
C ASP A 53 -1.47 8.12 -9.29
N ILE A 54 -1.48 7.20 -8.32
CA ILE A 54 -1.19 5.80 -8.58
C ILE A 54 -2.13 4.95 -7.72
N TRP A 55 -2.59 3.86 -8.30
CA TRP A 55 -3.42 2.86 -7.63
C TRP A 55 -2.68 1.54 -7.64
N LEU A 56 -2.65 0.86 -6.50
CA LEU A 56 -1.89 -0.37 -6.30
C LEU A 56 -2.79 -1.46 -5.76
N ARG A 57 -2.53 -2.69 -6.19
CA ARG A 57 -3.21 -3.89 -5.66
C ARG A 57 -2.18 -4.99 -5.47
N GLN A 58 -2.33 -5.73 -4.36
CA GLN A 58 -1.49 -6.89 -4.10
C GLN A 58 -2.32 -7.93 -3.35
N GLN A 59 -2.17 -9.19 -3.71
CA GLN A 59 -2.84 -10.28 -3.01
C GLN A 59 -1.81 -11.04 -2.18
N PHE A 60 -2.26 -11.52 -1.04
CA PHE A 60 -1.41 -12.32 -0.15
C PHE A 60 -2.27 -13.33 0.58
N ASP A 61 -1.63 -14.41 1.03
CA ASP A 61 -2.29 -15.46 1.79
C ASP A 61 -2.00 -15.30 3.27
N TYR A 62 -3.05 -15.49 4.07
CA TYR A 62 -2.95 -15.46 5.52
C TYR A 62 -3.37 -16.81 6.05
N ASP A 63 -2.53 -17.39 6.92
CA ASP A 63 -2.74 -18.75 7.40
C ASP A 63 -3.72 -18.86 8.57
N GLY A 64 -4.23 -17.74 9.07
CA GLY A 64 -5.20 -17.73 10.17
C GLY A 64 -4.57 -17.71 11.55
N SER A 65 -3.25 -17.62 11.65
CA SER A 65 -2.59 -17.58 12.94
C SER A 65 -2.95 -16.33 13.72
N SER A 66 -2.90 -16.40 15.05
CA SER A 66 -3.24 -15.25 15.87
C SER A 66 -2.14 -14.18 15.81
N PHE A 67 -2.55 -12.93 15.96
CA PHE A 67 -1.61 -11.81 16.04
C PHE A 67 -2.08 -10.84 17.10
N ALA A 68 -1.12 -10.15 17.74
CA ALA A 68 -1.41 -9.17 18.78
C ALA A 68 -1.68 -7.80 18.18
N GLU A 69 -0.89 -7.41 17.18
CA GLU A 69 -0.93 -6.08 16.57
C GLU A 69 -0.66 -6.18 15.09
N ALA A 70 -1.16 -5.20 14.34
CA ALA A 70 -0.90 -5.09 12.92
C ALA A 70 -0.47 -3.66 12.60
N TYR A 71 0.54 -3.55 11.73
CA TYR A 71 1.11 -2.26 11.34
C TYR A 71 1.29 -2.20 9.84
N LEU A 72 1.18 -0.98 9.29
CA LEU A 72 1.70 -0.70 7.97
C LEU A 72 3.09 -0.09 8.15
N ALA A 73 4.12 -0.74 7.63
CA ALA A 73 5.44 -0.14 7.51
C ALA A 73 5.42 0.63 6.21
N MET A 74 5.34 1.96 6.27
CA MET A 74 4.99 2.75 5.11
C MET A 74 5.81 4.02 5.00
N HIS A 75 6.20 4.32 3.76
CA HIS A 75 6.81 5.58 3.35
C HIS A 75 5.92 6.15 2.25
N TYR A 76 5.34 7.34 2.46
CA TYR A 76 4.35 7.88 1.55
C TYR A 76 4.52 9.39 1.35
N ASP A 77 4.13 9.85 0.17
CA ASP A 77 4.17 11.25 -0.24
C ASP A 77 3.34 11.38 -1.52
N ASN A 78 2.13 11.95 -1.52
CA ASN A 78 1.43 12.62 -0.43
C ASN A 78 0.24 11.78 0.06
N ALA A 79 -0.99 12.32 -0.08
CA ALA A 79 -2.20 11.73 0.52
C ALA A 79 -2.38 10.27 0.10
N THR A 80 -2.60 9.41 1.07
CA THR A 80 -2.64 7.97 0.85
C THR A 80 -3.84 7.35 1.54
N GLU A 81 -4.47 6.40 0.86
CA GLU A 81 -5.54 5.56 1.42
C GLU A 81 -5.14 4.11 1.24
N VAL A 82 -5.33 3.30 2.29
CA VAL A 82 -5.01 1.87 2.25
C VAL A 82 -6.26 1.09 2.63
N TYR A 83 -6.57 0.10 1.79
CA TYR A 83 -7.74 -0.77 1.96
C TYR A 83 -7.31 -2.22 2.13
N LEU A 84 -8.06 -2.95 2.94
CA LEU A 84 -7.89 -4.40 3.06
C LEU A 84 -9.24 -5.04 2.77
N ASN A 85 -9.31 -5.84 1.70
CA ASN A 85 -10.52 -6.50 1.24
C ASN A 85 -11.69 -5.52 1.09
N GLY A 86 -11.40 -4.34 0.55
CA GLY A 86 -12.41 -3.31 0.29
C GLY A 86 -12.71 -2.39 1.46
N GLN A 87 -12.13 -2.64 2.62
CA GLN A 87 -12.37 -1.82 3.81
C GLN A 87 -11.21 -0.86 4.05
N LEU A 88 -11.50 0.41 4.26
CA LEU A 88 -10.46 1.40 4.56
C LEU A 88 -9.86 1.08 5.92
N ILE A 89 -8.54 0.85 5.96
CA ILE A 89 -7.83 0.58 7.21
C ILE A 89 -6.91 1.73 7.61
N TRP A 90 -6.56 2.60 6.69
CA TRP A 90 -5.70 3.76 7.00
C TRP A 90 -5.89 4.85 5.95
N LYS A 91 -5.86 6.10 6.40
CA LYS A 91 -5.98 7.26 5.53
C LYS A 91 -5.18 8.40 6.12
N SER A 92 -4.36 9.05 5.29
CA SER A 92 -3.60 10.22 5.72
C SER A 92 -4.46 11.48 5.67
N GLU A 93 -3.95 12.55 6.31
CA GLU A 93 -4.48 13.88 6.05
C GLU A 93 -4.14 14.30 4.62
N PRO A 94 -4.93 15.21 4.03
CA PRO A 94 -4.58 15.75 2.72
C PRO A 94 -3.19 16.39 2.78
N LYS A 95 -2.40 16.18 1.71
CA LYS A 95 -1.05 16.74 1.57
C LYS A 95 -0.02 16.19 2.56
N ALA A 96 -0.40 15.22 3.38
CA ALA A 96 0.53 14.62 4.34
C ALA A 96 1.62 13.81 3.62
N TRP A 97 2.73 13.62 4.29
CA TRP A 97 3.84 12.82 3.78
C TRP A 97 4.77 12.49 4.93
N ASN A 98 5.61 11.48 4.73
CA ASN A 98 6.75 11.24 5.61
C ASN A 98 7.98 11.06 4.74
N ASP A 99 9.14 11.02 5.38
CA ASP A 99 10.42 10.96 4.66
C ASP A 99 11.17 9.65 4.88
N ALA A 100 10.53 8.69 5.53
CA ALA A 100 11.14 7.39 5.79
C ALA A 100 10.05 6.39 6.14
N TYR A 101 10.38 5.10 6.06
CA TYR A 101 9.44 4.06 6.48
C TYR A 101 9.17 4.22 7.97
N ALA A 102 7.89 4.19 8.33
CA ALA A 102 7.44 4.31 9.71
C ALA A 102 6.28 3.36 9.94
N PRO A 103 6.09 2.88 11.17
CA PRO A 103 4.97 1.98 11.48
C PRO A 103 3.71 2.79 11.78
N PHE A 104 2.60 2.35 11.20
CA PHE A 104 1.28 2.92 11.47
C PHE A 104 0.38 1.80 11.97
N ASP A 105 -0.19 1.97 13.15
CA ASP A 105 -1.03 0.93 13.77
C ASP A 105 -2.35 0.84 13.03
N VAL A 106 -2.64 -0.35 12.51
CA VAL A 106 -3.90 -0.64 11.80
C VAL A 106 -4.59 -1.86 12.41
N THR A 107 -4.28 -2.18 13.65
CA THR A 107 -4.76 -3.40 14.31
C THR A 107 -6.28 -3.55 14.23
N ALA A 108 -7.03 -2.50 14.57
CA ALA A 108 -8.49 -2.58 14.60
C ALA A 108 -9.08 -2.88 13.22
N GLY A 109 -8.61 -2.17 12.18
CA GLY A 109 -9.08 -2.37 10.83
C GLY A 109 -8.71 -3.75 10.28
N VAL A 110 -7.50 -4.20 10.59
CA VAL A 110 -7.04 -5.52 10.15
C VAL A 110 -7.85 -6.63 10.83
N ARG A 111 -8.15 -6.49 12.12
CA ARG A 111 -8.97 -7.50 12.81
C ARG A 111 -10.36 -7.64 12.18
N LYS A 112 -10.92 -6.55 11.69
CA LYS A 112 -12.24 -6.58 11.04
C LYS A 112 -12.19 -7.16 9.64
N SER A 113 -11.09 -6.99 8.93
CA SER A 113 -11.07 -7.19 7.48
C SER A 113 -10.24 -8.37 7.03
N LEU A 114 -9.23 -8.75 7.80
CA LEU A 114 -8.33 -9.84 7.43
C LEU A 114 -9.05 -11.18 7.56
N LYS A 115 -8.88 -12.05 6.59
CA LYS A 115 -9.48 -13.37 6.63
C LYS A 115 -8.44 -14.43 6.30
N LYS A 116 -8.68 -15.65 6.77
CA LYS A 116 -7.85 -16.78 6.40
C LYS A 116 -7.96 -17.01 4.90
N GLY A 117 -6.84 -17.32 4.25
CA GLY A 117 -6.78 -17.51 2.81
C GLY A 117 -6.36 -16.25 2.12
N ARG A 118 -6.91 -16.02 0.92
CA ARG A 118 -6.49 -14.90 0.07
C ARG A 118 -7.08 -13.58 0.53
N ASN A 119 -6.23 -12.58 0.60
CA ASN A 119 -6.59 -11.21 0.93
C ASN A 119 -6.08 -10.27 -0.15
N THR A 120 -6.73 -9.11 -0.29
CA THR A 120 -6.29 -8.07 -1.21
C THR A 120 -6.02 -6.80 -0.41
N ILE A 121 -4.81 -6.27 -0.56
CA ILE A 121 -4.46 -4.94 -0.06
C ILE A 121 -4.42 -4.00 -1.25
N ALA A 122 -5.03 -2.82 -1.12
CA ALA A 122 -5.13 -1.85 -2.20
C ALA A 122 -4.78 -0.47 -1.67
N VAL A 123 -4.15 0.34 -2.52
CA VAL A 123 -3.60 1.63 -2.12
C VAL A 123 -3.89 2.65 -3.20
N HIS A 124 -4.27 3.86 -2.79
CA HIS A 124 -4.32 5.02 -3.68
C HIS A 124 -3.42 6.08 -3.07
N CYS A 125 -2.49 6.61 -3.85
CA CYS A 125 -1.62 7.69 -3.43
C CYS A 125 -1.72 8.85 -4.41
N HIS A 126 -1.92 10.05 -3.89
CA HIS A 126 -2.06 11.26 -4.67
C HIS A 126 -0.90 12.21 -4.36
N GLN A 127 -0.22 12.65 -5.41
CA GLN A 127 0.91 13.57 -5.33
C GLN A 127 0.41 15.01 -5.50
N ASP A 128 0.78 15.89 -4.57
CA ASP A 128 0.42 17.31 -4.66
C ASP A 128 1.58 18.13 -5.21
N THR A 129 2.65 18.26 -4.45
CA THR A 129 3.81 19.06 -4.85
C THR A 129 5.08 18.42 -4.31
N GLY A 130 6.18 18.70 -4.97
CA GLY A 130 7.50 18.24 -4.51
C GLY A 130 7.74 16.79 -4.86
N GLY A 131 8.36 16.06 -3.95
CA GLY A 131 8.64 14.65 -4.14
C GLY A 131 7.39 13.81 -4.13
N GLN A 132 7.50 12.58 -4.62
CA GLN A 132 6.41 11.63 -4.58
C GLN A 132 6.96 10.23 -4.37
N PHE A 133 6.29 9.47 -3.51
CA PHE A 133 6.73 8.13 -3.20
C PHE A 133 5.62 7.35 -2.51
N ILE A 134 5.54 6.05 -2.80
CA ILE A 134 4.67 5.15 -2.06
C ILE A 134 5.28 3.75 -2.03
N ASP A 135 5.39 3.22 -0.83
CA ASP A 135 5.73 1.83 -0.59
C ASP A 135 5.28 1.45 0.79
N LEU A 136 4.77 0.24 0.93
CA LEU A 136 4.29 -0.24 2.22
C LEU A 136 4.29 -1.75 2.29
N ALA A 137 4.24 -2.25 3.52
CA ALA A 137 4.06 -3.66 3.82
C ALA A 137 3.17 -3.79 5.05
N LEU A 138 2.27 -4.77 5.03
CA LEU A 138 1.47 -5.10 6.19
C LEU A 138 2.25 -6.09 7.05
N LEU A 139 2.43 -5.75 8.32
CA LEU A 139 3.17 -6.55 9.29
C LEU A 139 2.23 -6.98 10.40
N LEU A 140 2.22 -8.26 10.68
CA LEU A 140 1.44 -8.83 11.79
C LEU A 140 2.41 -9.24 12.88
N LYS A 141 2.21 -8.68 14.07
CA LYS A 141 3.02 -9.02 15.23
C LYS A 141 2.37 -10.19 15.95
N THR A 142 3.11 -11.28 16.10
CA THR A 142 2.54 -12.50 16.65
C THR A 142 2.10 -12.32 18.09
N SER A 143 1.07 -13.06 18.46
CA SER A 143 0.65 -13.19 19.84
C SER A 143 1.58 -14.11 20.60
N ARG A 144 1.63 -13.90 21.90
CA ARG A 144 2.38 -14.77 22.79
C ARG A 144 1.46 -15.55 23.69
#